data_8a9dd45df35c9cb71c332991fea60447
#
_entry.id   8a9dd45df35c9cb71c332991fea60447
#
_cell.length_a   1.000
_cell.length_b   1.000
_cell.length_c   1.000
_cell.angle_alpha   90.00
_cell.angle_beta   90.00
_cell.angle_gamma   90.00
#
_symmetry.space_group_name_H-M   'P 1'
#
loop_
_entity.id
_entity.type
_entity.pdbx_description
1 polymer ?
#
loop_
_entity_poly.entity_id
_entity_poly.type
_entity_poly.pdbx_seq_one_letter_code
_entity_poly.pdbx_strand_id
1 'polypeptide(L)'
;MTLIPMVVEQTSRGERAYDIFSRLLKDSIIFIGQPIDDALSNLVIAQMLFLEAEDPDRDISIYINSPGGSVTAGLAILDTMQFVKPAISTFCVGQAASMAAVLLSGGEKGKRFALPNSRILIHQPLGGVQGQATDIDIHAKEILRMREALNNILVGFTGQEYEKISQDTDRDYIMTAQMSKDYGIIDEVIEKRS
;
A
#
# COMPACT_ATOMS: atom_id res chain seq x y z
N MET A 1 22.31 6.78 -5.71
CA MET A 1 21.86 6.63 -4.31
C MET A 1 21.45 8.01 -3.82
N THR A 2 20.18 8.20 -3.47
CA THR A 2 19.69 9.51 -2.99
C THR A 2 20.17 9.69 -1.56
N LEU A 3 20.73 10.85 -1.24
CA LEU A 3 21.14 11.20 0.13
C LEU A 3 19.89 11.35 0.99
N ILE A 4 19.79 10.56 2.07
CA ILE A 4 18.72 10.67 3.05
C ILE A 4 19.15 11.73 4.06
N PRO A 5 18.38 12.83 4.25
CA PRO A 5 18.74 13.90 5.16
C PRO A 5 18.67 13.44 6.62
N MET A 6 19.59 13.95 7.42
CA MET A 6 19.60 13.76 8.88
C MET A 6 18.93 14.96 9.56
N VAL A 7 18.14 14.70 10.59
CA VAL A 7 17.52 15.69 11.47
C VAL A 7 18.04 15.52 12.89
N VAL A 8 18.25 16.63 13.59
CA VAL A 8 18.73 16.63 14.98
C VAL A 8 17.62 17.14 15.90
N GLU A 9 17.25 16.34 16.88
CA GLU A 9 16.34 16.73 17.95
C GLU A 9 17.11 17.06 19.21
N GLN A 10 16.79 18.19 19.83
CA GLN A 10 17.26 18.50 21.18
C GLN A 10 16.31 17.89 22.20
N THR A 11 16.84 17.08 23.10
CA THR A 11 16.09 16.47 24.21
C THR A 11 16.69 16.91 25.53
N SER A 12 15.98 16.68 26.63
CA SER A 12 16.51 16.93 27.99
C SER A 12 17.77 16.11 28.33
N ARG A 13 18.09 15.08 27.51
CA ARG A 13 19.28 14.21 27.67
C ARG A 13 20.37 14.48 26.61
N GLY A 14 20.25 15.58 25.84
CA GLY A 14 21.19 15.96 24.79
C GLY A 14 20.62 15.85 23.39
N GLU A 15 21.47 16.03 22.40
CA GLU A 15 21.11 15.96 20.97
C GLU A 15 21.04 14.51 20.50
N ARG A 16 20.02 14.20 19.67
CA ARG A 16 19.89 12.92 18.96
C ARG A 16 19.69 13.17 17.47
N ALA A 17 20.51 12.52 16.65
CA ALA A 17 20.38 12.54 15.20
C ALA A 17 19.58 11.34 14.72
N TYR A 18 18.65 11.57 13.79
CA TYR A 18 17.88 10.56 13.10
C TYR A 18 17.94 10.82 11.60
N ASP A 19 17.91 9.80 10.77
CA ASP A 19 17.48 10.01 9.39
C ASP A 19 15.99 10.39 9.34
N ILE A 20 15.56 11.02 8.25
CA ILE A 20 14.19 11.56 8.15
C ILE A 20 13.12 10.46 8.30
N PHE A 21 13.34 9.25 7.79
CA PHE A 21 12.37 8.16 7.88
C PHE A 21 12.29 7.61 9.30
N SER A 22 13.42 7.43 9.98
CA SER A 22 13.47 7.06 11.41
C SER A 22 12.80 8.11 12.29
N ARG A 23 12.91 9.39 11.93
CA ARG A 23 12.21 10.46 12.64
C ARG A 23 10.71 10.40 12.46
N LEU A 24 10.25 10.17 11.23
CA LEU A 24 8.82 10.01 10.92
C LEU A 24 8.23 8.76 11.56
N LEU A 25 8.99 7.67 11.65
CA LEU A 25 8.56 6.44 12.31
C LEU A 25 8.19 6.66 13.79
N LYS A 26 8.87 7.56 14.51
CA LYS A 26 8.49 7.96 15.88
C LYS A 26 7.09 8.58 15.96
N ASP A 27 6.61 9.16 14.87
CA ASP A 27 5.26 9.69 14.76
C ASP A 27 4.28 8.67 14.13
N SER A 28 4.65 7.38 14.10
CA SER A 28 3.89 6.29 13.51
C SER A 28 3.61 6.49 12.02
N ILE A 29 4.57 7.07 11.29
CA ILE A 29 4.49 7.32 9.86
C ILE A 29 5.45 6.39 9.13
N ILE A 30 4.91 5.61 8.18
CA ILE A 30 5.65 4.71 7.29
C ILE A 30 5.51 5.20 5.85
N PHE A 31 6.58 5.09 5.04
CA PHE A 31 6.58 5.44 3.63
C PHE A 31 6.74 4.22 2.72
N ILE A 32 5.84 4.10 1.75
CA ILE A 32 5.98 3.22 0.58
C ILE A 32 6.19 4.11 -0.64
N GLY A 33 7.45 4.52 -0.85
CA GLY A 33 7.84 5.54 -1.85
C GLY A 33 8.59 4.98 -3.06
N GLN A 34 8.54 3.66 -3.29
CA GLN A 34 9.29 2.99 -4.36
C GLN A 34 8.54 1.73 -4.83
N PRO A 35 9.02 1.01 -5.88
CA PRO A 35 8.45 -0.28 -6.26
C PRO A 35 8.44 -1.27 -5.09
N ILE A 36 7.37 -2.06 -4.99
CA ILE A 36 7.19 -3.05 -3.93
C ILE A 36 7.96 -4.31 -4.29
N ASP A 37 8.98 -4.61 -3.51
CA ASP A 37 9.78 -5.84 -3.56
C ASP A 37 9.88 -6.47 -2.16
N ASP A 38 10.56 -7.61 -2.06
CA ASP A 38 10.69 -8.34 -0.80
C ASP A 38 11.45 -7.53 0.26
N ALA A 39 12.45 -6.72 -0.14
CA ALA A 39 13.22 -5.91 0.80
C ALA A 39 12.37 -4.81 1.42
N LEU A 40 11.60 -4.07 0.60
CA LEU A 40 10.66 -3.07 1.08
C LEU A 40 9.57 -3.71 1.93
N SER A 41 9.02 -4.85 1.51
CA SER A 41 7.98 -5.56 2.25
C SER A 41 8.44 -5.92 3.66
N ASN A 42 9.59 -6.57 3.77
CA ASN A 42 10.17 -6.93 5.07
C ASN A 42 10.40 -5.72 5.97
N LEU A 43 10.86 -4.59 5.39
CA LEU A 43 11.07 -3.35 6.14
C LEU A 43 9.76 -2.77 6.66
N VAL A 44 8.73 -2.67 5.81
CA VAL A 44 7.40 -2.13 6.19
C VAL A 44 6.75 -3.01 7.27
N ILE A 45 6.82 -4.33 7.12
CA ILE A 45 6.31 -5.29 8.10
C ILE A 45 7.02 -5.11 9.45
N ALA A 46 8.35 -5.05 9.45
CA ALA A 46 9.13 -4.85 10.69
C ALA A 46 8.78 -3.51 11.37
N GLN A 47 8.54 -2.45 10.61
CA GLN A 47 8.10 -1.16 11.14
C GLN A 47 6.70 -1.24 11.76
N MET A 48 5.73 -1.91 11.13
CA MET A 48 4.38 -2.08 11.69
C MET A 48 4.42 -2.87 13.01
N LEU A 49 5.16 -4.00 13.05
CA LEU A 49 5.29 -4.81 14.27
C LEU A 49 6.01 -4.06 15.40
N PHE A 50 7.00 -3.24 15.06
CA PHE A 50 7.70 -2.37 16.03
C PHE A 50 6.75 -1.33 16.61
N LEU A 51 5.95 -0.64 15.76
CA LEU A 51 5.00 0.37 16.22
C LEU A 51 3.88 -0.21 17.07
N GLU A 52 3.37 -1.40 16.71
CA GLU A 52 2.40 -2.12 17.54
C GLU A 52 2.96 -2.45 18.94
N ALA A 53 4.22 -2.88 19.00
CA ALA A 53 4.88 -3.21 20.28
C ALA A 53 5.13 -1.95 21.13
N GLU A 54 5.36 -0.79 20.52
CA GLU A 54 5.56 0.48 21.23
C GLU A 54 4.25 1.06 21.78
N ASP A 55 3.20 1.09 20.94
CA ASP A 55 1.88 1.61 21.31
C ASP A 55 0.77 0.96 20.44
N PRO A 56 0.12 -0.08 20.94
CA PRO A 56 -0.90 -0.81 20.17
C PRO A 56 -2.22 -0.05 19.95
N ASP A 57 -2.41 1.08 20.60
CA ASP A 57 -3.63 1.90 20.49
C ASP A 57 -3.44 3.14 19.61
N ARG A 58 -2.21 3.38 19.14
CA ARG A 58 -1.88 4.50 18.27
C ARG A 58 -1.96 4.09 16.81
N ASP A 59 -2.78 4.81 16.01
CA ASP A 59 -2.90 4.61 14.56
C ASP A 59 -1.54 4.69 13.85
N ILE A 60 -1.36 3.82 12.84
CA ILE A 60 -0.21 3.86 11.94
C ILE A 60 -0.62 4.52 10.62
N SER A 61 0.13 5.52 10.18
CA SER A 61 -0.10 6.23 8.92
C SER A 61 0.86 5.74 7.84
N ILE A 62 0.34 5.16 6.75
CA ILE A 62 1.14 4.70 5.61
C ILE A 62 0.96 5.67 4.44
N TYR A 63 2.03 6.37 4.08
CA TYR A 63 2.08 7.26 2.92
C TYR A 63 2.59 6.49 1.69
N ILE A 64 1.80 6.50 0.62
CA ILE A 64 2.01 5.68 -0.58
C ILE A 64 2.28 6.59 -1.78
N ASN A 65 3.47 6.40 -2.40
CA ASN A 65 3.83 6.96 -3.71
C ASN A 65 4.58 5.87 -4.48
N SER A 66 3.85 4.90 -4.99
CA SER A 66 4.44 3.68 -5.54
C SER A 66 3.75 3.24 -6.85
N PRO A 67 4.53 2.75 -7.83
CA PRO A 67 3.99 2.14 -9.04
C PRO A 67 3.43 0.72 -8.80
N GLY A 68 3.48 0.19 -7.58
CA GLY A 68 3.20 -1.21 -7.29
C GLY A 68 4.44 -2.09 -7.38
N GLY A 69 4.29 -3.37 -7.66
CA GLY A 69 5.40 -4.32 -7.75
C GLY A 69 4.99 -5.76 -7.49
N SER A 70 5.82 -6.51 -6.77
CA SER A 70 5.58 -7.93 -6.46
C SER A 70 4.26 -8.15 -5.71
N VAL A 71 3.39 -9.00 -6.26
CA VAL A 71 2.11 -9.34 -5.64
C VAL A 71 2.31 -10.01 -4.29
N THR A 72 3.22 -10.98 -4.19
CA THR A 72 3.48 -11.71 -2.95
C THR A 72 4.05 -10.81 -1.85
N ALA A 73 4.98 -9.91 -2.20
CA ALA A 73 5.52 -8.91 -1.28
C ALA A 73 4.43 -7.93 -0.79
N GLY A 74 3.56 -7.50 -1.71
CA GLY A 74 2.45 -6.62 -1.35
C GLY A 74 1.38 -7.30 -0.51
N LEU A 75 1.03 -8.56 -0.79
CA LEU A 75 0.11 -9.32 0.05
C LEU A 75 0.66 -9.53 1.46
N ALA A 76 1.97 -9.74 1.63
CA ALA A 76 2.59 -9.83 2.96
C ALA A 76 2.44 -8.53 3.76
N ILE A 77 2.57 -7.36 3.10
CA ILE A 77 2.27 -6.06 3.73
C ILE A 77 0.78 -5.98 4.09
N LEU A 78 -0.11 -6.31 3.14
CA LEU A 78 -1.56 -6.23 3.36
C LEU A 78 -2.02 -7.10 4.52
N ASP A 79 -1.58 -8.36 4.55
CA ASP A 79 -1.91 -9.28 5.64
C ASP A 79 -1.43 -8.74 6.99
N THR A 80 -0.25 -8.11 7.03
CA THR A 80 0.27 -7.48 8.25
C THR A 80 -0.57 -6.26 8.64
N MET A 81 -1.00 -5.42 7.68
CA MET A 81 -1.92 -4.30 7.95
C MET A 81 -3.23 -4.77 8.59
N GLN A 82 -3.73 -5.94 8.20
CA GLN A 82 -4.95 -6.53 8.75
C GLN A 82 -4.71 -7.31 10.06
N PHE A 83 -3.47 -7.72 10.32
CA PHE A 83 -3.10 -8.54 11.49
C PHE A 83 -2.79 -7.70 12.72
N VAL A 84 -2.11 -6.55 12.58
CA VAL A 84 -1.72 -5.70 13.71
C VAL A 84 -2.93 -5.02 14.35
N LYS A 85 -2.86 -4.76 15.66
CA LYS A 85 -3.94 -4.13 16.43
C LYS A 85 -4.17 -2.65 16.07
N PRO A 86 -3.12 -1.81 15.85
CA PRO A 86 -3.30 -0.43 15.44
C PRO A 86 -4.13 -0.29 14.16
N ALA A 87 -5.06 0.68 14.12
CA ALA A 87 -5.74 1.02 12.89
C ALA A 87 -4.75 1.61 11.87
N ILE A 88 -4.84 1.16 10.62
CA ILE A 88 -3.95 1.61 9.55
C ILE A 88 -4.64 2.70 8.73
N SER A 89 -4.10 3.92 8.78
CA SER A 89 -4.50 5.01 7.89
C SER A 89 -3.64 5.02 6.64
N THR A 90 -4.23 5.08 5.45
CA THR A 90 -3.49 5.09 4.17
C THR A 90 -3.66 6.42 3.44
N PHE A 91 -2.56 6.93 2.87
CA PHE A 91 -2.51 8.22 2.18
C PHE A 91 -1.83 8.08 0.83
N CYS A 92 -2.55 8.29 -0.27
CA CYS A 92 -1.92 8.39 -1.59
C CYS A 92 -1.36 9.79 -1.81
N VAL A 93 -0.04 9.88 -2.03
CA VAL A 93 0.67 11.11 -2.37
C VAL A 93 1.41 10.92 -3.69
N GLY A 94 0.91 11.50 -4.77
CA GLY A 94 1.43 11.29 -6.12
C GLY A 94 0.75 10.12 -6.82
N GLN A 95 1.14 8.88 -6.55
CA GLN A 95 0.47 7.72 -7.17
C GLN A 95 0.38 6.48 -6.27
N ALA A 96 -0.68 5.72 -6.48
CA ALA A 96 -0.81 4.35 -6.00
C ALA A 96 -1.28 3.48 -7.17
N ALA A 97 -0.36 2.70 -7.74
CA ALA A 97 -0.67 1.87 -8.91
C ALA A 97 -0.51 0.38 -8.61
N SER A 98 -1.34 -0.46 -9.26
CA SER A 98 -1.25 -1.92 -9.15
C SER A 98 -1.34 -2.37 -7.68
N MET A 99 -0.38 -3.15 -7.19
CA MET A 99 -0.35 -3.62 -5.80
C MET A 99 -0.39 -2.47 -4.78
N ALA A 100 0.14 -1.29 -5.10
CA ALA A 100 0.06 -0.13 -4.22
C ALA A 100 -1.37 0.42 -4.08
N ALA A 101 -2.23 0.29 -5.10
CA ALA A 101 -3.65 0.63 -5.02
C ALA A 101 -4.41 -0.36 -4.11
N VAL A 102 -4.03 -1.63 -4.12
CA VAL A 102 -4.56 -2.64 -3.20
C VAL A 102 -4.19 -2.29 -1.75
N LEU A 103 -2.94 -1.92 -1.48
CA LEU A 103 -2.52 -1.46 -0.15
C LEU A 103 -3.26 -0.19 0.29
N LEU A 104 -3.46 0.77 -0.62
CA LEU A 104 -4.22 1.98 -0.34
C LEU A 104 -5.64 1.65 0.10
N SER A 105 -6.32 0.74 -0.63
CA SER A 105 -7.68 0.31 -0.30
C SER A 105 -7.78 -0.53 0.98
N GLY A 106 -6.67 -1.16 1.40
CA GLY A 106 -6.56 -2.00 2.58
C GLY A 106 -6.45 -1.25 3.92
N GLY A 107 -6.43 0.08 3.91
CA GLY A 107 -6.52 0.89 5.13
C GLY A 107 -7.85 0.72 5.85
N GLU A 108 -7.89 1.12 7.13
CA GLU A 108 -9.11 1.11 7.94
C GLU A 108 -10.21 1.94 7.28
N LYS A 109 -11.43 1.44 7.24
CA LYS A 109 -12.57 2.15 6.64
C LYS A 109 -12.80 3.49 7.33
N GLY A 110 -12.89 4.55 6.54
CA GLY A 110 -12.94 5.94 7.02
C GLY A 110 -11.56 6.59 7.18
N LYS A 111 -10.46 5.83 6.99
CA LYS A 111 -9.08 6.31 7.15
C LYS A 111 -8.22 6.09 5.89
N ARG A 112 -8.85 6.04 4.71
CA ARG A 112 -8.17 5.89 3.41
C ARG A 112 -8.28 7.19 2.64
N PHE A 113 -7.14 7.79 2.32
CA PHE A 113 -7.07 9.17 1.82
C PHE A 113 -6.23 9.29 0.55
N ALA A 114 -6.52 10.32 -0.26
CA ALA A 114 -5.63 10.75 -1.34
C ALA A 114 -5.54 12.27 -1.39
N LEU A 115 -4.38 12.78 -1.82
CA LEU A 115 -4.25 14.20 -2.17
C LEU A 115 -4.90 14.48 -3.53
N PRO A 116 -5.35 15.73 -3.82
CA PRO A 116 -6.20 16.05 -4.98
C PRO A 116 -5.62 15.67 -6.33
N ASN A 117 -4.29 15.73 -6.47
CA ASN A 117 -3.59 15.42 -7.73
C ASN A 117 -3.05 13.98 -7.78
N SER A 118 -3.48 13.12 -6.86
CA SER A 118 -3.05 11.73 -6.84
C SER A 118 -3.67 10.95 -7.99
N ARG A 119 -2.88 10.01 -8.52
CA ARG A 119 -3.28 9.07 -9.56
C ARG A 119 -3.35 7.66 -8.97
N ILE A 120 -4.49 7.03 -9.11
CA ILE A 120 -4.70 5.66 -8.66
C ILE A 120 -4.93 4.78 -9.90
N LEU A 121 -4.29 3.60 -9.93
CA LEU A 121 -4.42 2.66 -11.04
C LEU A 121 -4.61 1.25 -10.51
N ILE A 122 -5.67 0.59 -11.00
CA ILE A 122 -5.89 -0.85 -10.80
C ILE A 122 -5.79 -1.59 -12.12
N HIS A 123 -5.25 -2.80 -12.09
CA HIS A 123 -5.17 -3.72 -13.20
C HIS A 123 -4.88 -5.15 -12.70
N GLN A 124 -5.09 -6.14 -13.58
CA GLN A 124 -4.76 -7.53 -13.27
C GLN A 124 -3.24 -7.72 -13.09
N PRO A 125 -2.81 -8.77 -12.35
CA PRO A 125 -1.39 -9.05 -12.18
C PRO A 125 -0.72 -9.31 -13.52
N LEU A 126 0.48 -8.74 -13.70
CA LEU A 126 1.35 -9.04 -14.82
C LEU A 126 2.22 -10.23 -14.46
N GLY A 127 2.33 -11.17 -15.37
CA GLY A 127 3.18 -12.33 -15.19
C GLY A 127 3.62 -12.91 -16.53
N GLY A 128 4.73 -13.63 -16.51
CA GLY A 128 5.23 -14.37 -17.64
C GLY A 128 6.08 -15.53 -17.14
N VAL A 129 6.10 -16.60 -17.90
CA VAL A 129 6.89 -17.79 -17.58
C VAL A 129 7.47 -18.38 -18.87
N GLN A 130 8.68 -18.90 -18.77
CA GLN A 130 9.34 -19.66 -19.83
C GLN A 130 9.83 -20.96 -19.23
N GLY A 131 9.58 -22.08 -19.91
CA GLY A 131 9.97 -23.40 -19.41
C GLY A 131 9.30 -24.52 -20.17
N GLN A 132 9.24 -25.70 -19.56
CA GLN A 132 8.51 -26.84 -20.09
C GLN A 132 7.00 -26.60 -20.04
N ALA A 133 6.25 -27.27 -20.93
CA ALA A 133 4.79 -27.06 -21.03
C ALA A 133 4.05 -27.23 -19.69
N THR A 134 4.45 -28.22 -18.88
CA THR A 134 3.90 -28.48 -17.55
C THR A 134 4.17 -27.32 -16.59
N ASP A 135 5.38 -26.75 -16.61
CA ASP A 135 5.74 -25.61 -15.75
C ASP A 135 4.95 -24.37 -16.15
N ILE A 136 4.78 -24.14 -17.47
CA ILE A 136 3.96 -23.03 -17.98
C ILE A 136 2.52 -23.16 -17.51
N ASP A 137 1.92 -24.35 -17.55
CA ASP A 137 0.55 -24.59 -17.08
C ASP A 137 0.41 -24.31 -15.57
N ILE A 138 1.36 -24.76 -14.75
CA ILE A 138 1.38 -24.51 -13.30
C ILE A 138 1.42 -23.01 -13.01
N HIS A 139 2.34 -22.29 -13.65
CA HIS A 139 2.46 -20.84 -13.43
C HIS A 139 1.27 -20.05 -13.97
N ALA A 140 0.70 -20.46 -15.10
CA ALA A 140 -0.52 -19.83 -15.63
C ALA A 140 -1.70 -19.97 -14.66
N LYS A 141 -1.90 -21.16 -14.08
CA LYS A 141 -2.92 -21.40 -13.06
C LYS A 141 -2.71 -20.52 -11.82
N GLU A 142 -1.46 -20.37 -11.37
CA GLU A 142 -1.14 -19.53 -10.20
C GLU A 142 -1.39 -18.05 -10.49
N ILE A 143 -1.07 -17.54 -11.68
CA ILE A 143 -1.38 -16.16 -12.07
C ILE A 143 -2.89 -15.92 -12.07
N LEU A 144 -3.69 -16.86 -12.60
CA LEU A 144 -5.15 -16.77 -12.59
C LEU A 144 -5.71 -16.81 -11.18
N ARG A 145 -5.17 -17.67 -10.30
CA ARG A 145 -5.54 -17.71 -8.88
C ARG A 145 -5.24 -16.38 -8.18
N MET A 146 -4.07 -15.79 -8.42
CA MET A 146 -3.71 -14.48 -7.87
C MET A 146 -4.62 -13.37 -8.39
N ARG A 147 -4.99 -13.39 -9.68
CA ARG A 147 -5.96 -12.44 -10.24
C ARG A 147 -7.30 -12.50 -9.51
N GLU A 148 -7.83 -13.70 -9.33
CA GLU A 148 -9.09 -13.91 -8.60
C GLU A 148 -8.99 -13.43 -7.14
N ALA A 149 -7.91 -13.76 -6.45
CA ALA A 149 -7.68 -13.35 -5.06
C ALA A 149 -7.63 -11.81 -4.94
N LEU A 150 -6.87 -11.13 -5.80
CA LEU A 150 -6.79 -9.66 -5.79
C LEU A 150 -8.13 -8.99 -6.12
N ASN A 151 -8.89 -9.54 -7.07
CA ASN A 151 -10.23 -9.04 -7.37
C ASN A 151 -11.15 -9.16 -6.15
N ASN A 152 -11.16 -10.32 -5.47
CA ASN A 152 -11.95 -10.51 -4.25
C ASN A 152 -11.52 -9.58 -3.11
N ILE A 153 -10.23 -9.30 -2.96
CA ILE A 153 -9.71 -8.32 -2.00
C ILE A 153 -10.26 -6.92 -2.32
N LEU A 154 -10.21 -6.50 -3.59
CA LEU A 154 -10.74 -5.21 -4.02
C LEU A 154 -12.28 -5.13 -3.83
N VAL A 155 -13.02 -6.19 -4.12
CA VAL A 155 -14.47 -6.29 -3.81
C VAL A 155 -14.72 -6.01 -2.33
N GLY A 156 -13.98 -6.69 -1.44
CA GLY A 156 -14.12 -6.52 0.00
C GLY A 156 -13.84 -5.10 0.50
N PHE A 157 -12.86 -4.42 -0.06
CA PHE A 157 -12.48 -3.08 0.37
C PHE A 157 -13.32 -1.96 -0.26
N THR A 158 -13.74 -2.14 -1.53
CA THR A 158 -14.44 -1.09 -2.28
C THR A 158 -15.96 -1.20 -2.17
N GLY A 159 -16.48 -2.41 -1.94
CA GLY A 159 -17.92 -2.70 -1.99
C GLY A 159 -18.48 -2.77 -3.42
N GLN A 160 -17.62 -2.79 -4.43
CA GLN A 160 -18.03 -2.99 -5.82
C GLN A 160 -18.36 -4.45 -6.10
N GLU A 161 -19.21 -4.70 -7.10
CA GLU A 161 -19.50 -6.06 -7.57
C GLU A 161 -18.27 -6.70 -8.23
N TYR A 162 -18.12 -8.03 -8.09
CA TYR A 162 -16.97 -8.76 -8.64
C TYR A 162 -16.83 -8.58 -10.16
N GLU A 163 -17.92 -8.64 -10.89
CA GLU A 163 -17.96 -8.47 -12.35
C GLU A 163 -17.41 -7.11 -12.77
N LYS A 164 -17.74 -6.06 -12.01
CA LYS A 164 -17.23 -4.71 -12.27
C LYS A 164 -15.71 -4.63 -12.00
N ILE A 165 -15.24 -5.15 -10.86
CA ILE A 165 -13.81 -5.21 -10.55
C ILE A 165 -13.06 -5.99 -11.63
N SER A 166 -13.58 -7.17 -12.02
CA SER A 166 -12.96 -8.04 -13.02
C SER A 166 -12.87 -7.36 -14.40
N GLN A 167 -13.88 -6.59 -14.78
CA GLN A 167 -13.90 -5.83 -16.03
C GLN A 167 -12.91 -4.66 -15.98
N ASP A 168 -12.93 -3.86 -14.92
CA ASP A 168 -12.11 -2.66 -14.78
C ASP A 168 -10.62 -3.01 -14.62
N THR A 169 -10.30 -4.15 -13.98
CA THR A 169 -8.91 -4.60 -13.81
C THR A 169 -8.36 -5.38 -15.01
N ASP A 170 -9.17 -5.69 -16.05
CA ASP A 170 -8.68 -6.42 -17.23
C ASP A 170 -7.57 -5.66 -17.97
N ARG A 171 -7.61 -4.34 -17.91
CA ARG A 171 -6.58 -3.42 -18.42
C ARG A 171 -6.34 -2.32 -17.39
N ASP A 172 -5.42 -1.40 -17.70
CA ASP A 172 -5.14 -0.25 -16.85
C ASP A 172 -6.40 0.62 -16.67
N TYR A 173 -6.94 0.62 -15.47
CA TYR A 173 -8.03 1.50 -15.09
C TYR A 173 -7.49 2.62 -14.18
N ILE A 174 -7.38 3.82 -14.77
CA ILE A 174 -6.76 4.98 -14.16
C ILE A 174 -7.83 5.90 -13.58
N MET A 175 -7.67 6.27 -12.31
CA MET A 175 -8.60 7.11 -11.57
C MET A 175 -7.89 8.35 -11.02
N THR A 176 -8.59 9.47 -11.04
CA THR A 176 -8.27 10.64 -10.21
C THR A 176 -8.59 10.33 -8.74
N ALA A 177 -8.14 11.18 -7.81
CA ALA A 177 -8.47 11.03 -6.39
C ALA A 177 -10.00 11.02 -6.18
N GLN A 178 -10.77 11.89 -6.86
CA GLN A 178 -12.22 11.91 -6.75
C GLN A 178 -12.86 10.64 -7.30
N MET A 179 -12.47 10.17 -8.48
CA MET A 179 -12.96 8.90 -9.04
C MET A 179 -12.68 7.72 -8.10
N SER A 180 -11.53 7.72 -7.43
CA SER A 180 -11.15 6.66 -6.48
C SER A 180 -12.00 6.67 -5.21
N LYS A 181 -12.44 7.85 -4.77
CA LYS A 181 -13.42 8.00 -3.69
C LYS A 181 -14.78 7.44 -4.11
N ASP A 182 -15.26 7.84 -5.28
CA ASP A 182 -16.55 7.38 -5.80
C ASP A 182 -16.56 5.86 -6.08
N TYR A 183 -15.39 5.31 -6.40
CA TYR A 183 -15.17 3.88 -6.61
C TYR A 183 -15.10 3.08 -5.30
N GLY A 184 -14.73 3.72 -4.18
CA GLY A 184 -14.59 3.10 -2.87
C GLY A 184 -13.17 2.64 -2.50
N ILE A 185 -12.15 2.99 -3.31
CA ILE A 185 -10.75 2.70 -2.99
C ILE A 185 -10.27 3.56 -1.82
N ILE A 186 -10.72 4.81 -1.77
CA ILE A 186 -10.46 5.74 -0.67
C ILE A 186 -11.77 6.27 -0.07
N ASP A 187 -11.68 6.84 1.11
CA ASP A 187 -12.83 7.42 1.80
C ASP A 187 -12.92 8.94 1.59
N GLU A 188 -11.78 9.62 1.46
CA GLU A 188 -11.76 11.08 1.35
C GLU A 188 -10.59 11.62 0.53
N VAL A 189 -10.83 12.74 -0.18
CA VAL A 189 -9.79 13.54 -0.82
C VAL A 189 -9.44 14.70 0.11
N ILE A 190 -8.18 14.77 0.58
CA ILE A 190 -7.72 15.76 1.56
C ILE A 190 -6.95 16.87 0.84
N GLU A 191 -7.44 18.10 0.90
CA GLU A 191 -6.75 19.27 0.34
C GLU A 191 -5.75 19.91 1.31
N LYS A 192 -6.07 19.89 2.60
CA LYS A 192 -5.24 20.48 3.66
C LYS A 192 -5.27 19.59 4.91
N ARG A 193 -4.16 19.58 5.61
CA ARG A 193 -4.09 18.93 6.93
C ARG A 193 -4.89 19.78 7.93
N SER A 194 -5.84 19.15 8.60
CA SER A 194 -6.58 19.74 9.73
C SER A 194 -5.70 19.87 10.95
#